data_90ad260f0e5386cd541c5226751bfcaf
#
_entry.id   90ad260f0e5386cd541c5226751bfcaf
#
_cell.length_a   1.000
_cell.length_b   1.000
_cell.length_c   1.000
_cell.angle_alpha   90.00
_cell.angle_beta   90.00
_cell.angle_gamma   90.00
#
_symmetry.space_group_name_H-M   'P 1'
#
loop_
_entity.id
_entity.type
_entity.pdbx_description
1 polymer ?
#
loop_
_entity_poly.entity_id
_entity_poly.type
_entity_poly.pdbx_seq_one_letter_code
_entity_poly.pdbx_strand_id
1 'polypeptide(L)'
;DDGADEIDMVINIGAVKNKNYDLVTEEIAVLKEIAGDKILKVIVETCYLTEEEKIRLCECVTKGGADYIKTSTGVGTAGASLADIALFRKHIGKNVKIKAAGGIRTREDMEAFLTAGADRIGASGAIRVLYGE
;
A
#
# COMPACT_ATOMS: atom_id res chain seq x y z
N ASP A 1 -6.43 -18.40 -6.73
CA ASP A 1 -5.24 -18.52 -7.51
C ASP A 1 -4.32 -19.60 -6.97
N ASP A 2 -3.85 -20.47 -7.86
CA ASP A 2 -3.07 -21.63 -7.48
C ASP A 2 -1.73 -21.23 -6.87
N GLY A 3 -1.55 -21.54 -5.59
CA GLY A 3 -0.29 -21.29 -4.90
C GLY A 3 0.01 -19.86 -4.54
N ALA A 4 -0.89 -18.93 -4.81
CA ALA A 4 -0.69 -17.56 -4.40
C ALA A 4 -0.93 -17.43 -2.90
N ASP A 5 0.06 -16.88 -2.18
CA ASP A 5 -0.06 -16.61 -0.75
C ASP A 5 -0.44 -15.16 -0.49
N GLU A 6 -0.32 -14.30 -1.49
CA GLU A 6 -0.58 -12.88 -1.36
C GLU A 6 -1.43 -12.40 -2.53
N ILE A 7 -2.36 -11.51 -2.24
CA ILE A 7 -3.28 -10.95 -3.22
C ILE A 7 -3.16 -9.44 -3.16
N ASP A 8 -2.97 -8.82 -4.33
CA ASP A 8 -2.95 -7.35 -4.46
C ASP A 8 -4.27 -6.90 -5.04
N MET A 9 -4.86 -5.85 -4.45
CA MET A 9 -6.00 -5.17 -5.06
C MET A 9 -5.69 -3.69 -5.20
N VAL A 10 -6.17 -3.08 -6.28
CA VAL A 10 -6.09 -1.62 -6.45
C VAL A 10 -7.44 -1.04 -6.06
N ILE A 11 -7.44 0.01 -5.23
CA ILE A 11 -8.69 0.62 -4.79
C ILE A 11 -9.43 1.27 -5.96
N ASN A 12 -10.71 1.47 -5.75
CA ASN A 12 -11.55 2.19 -6.71
C ASN A 12 -11.31 3.70 -6.53
N ILE A 13 -10.43 4.26 -7.36
CA ILE A 13 -10.08 5.68 -7.29
C ILE A 13 -11.31 6.56 -7.50
N GLY A 14 -12.21 6.17 -8.39
CA GLY A 14 -13.46 6.92 -8.62
C GLY A 14 -14.29 7.03 -7.36
N ALA A 15 -14.42 5.94 -6.60
CA ALA A 15 -15.16 5.96 -5.35
C ALA A 15 -14.51 6.91 -4.34
N VAL A 16 -13.16 6.92 -4.28
CA VAL A 16 -12.44 7.83 -3.40
C VAL A 16 -12.71 9.29 -3.79
N LYS A 17 -12.65 9.60 -5.07
CA LYS A 17 -12.88 10.97 -5.56
C LYS A 17 -14.31 11.42 -5.30
N ASN A 18 -15.26 10.49 -5.26
CA ASN A 18 -16.65 10.77 -4.93
C ASN A 18 -16.90 10.71 -3.41
N LYS A 19 -15.86 10.54 -2.61
CA LYS A 19 -15.92 10.44 -1.15
C LYS A 19 -16.77 9.27 -0.67
N ASN A 20 -16.86 8.21 -1.47
CA ASN A 20 -17.62 7.02 -1.13
C ASN A 20 -16.72 6.01 -0.41
N TYR A 21 -16.27 6.39 0.78
CA TYR A 21 -15.32 5.59 1.57
C TYR A 21 -15.96 4.31 2.10
N ASP A 22 -17.25 4.30 2.33
CA ASP A 22 -17.95 3.09 2.77
C ASP A 22 -17.87 2.00 1.71
N LEU A 23 -18.00 2.36 0.44
CA LEU A 23 -17.86 1.41 -0.66
C LEU A 23 -16.43 0.85 -0.70
N VAL A 24 -15.43 1.71 -0.54
CA VAL A 24 -14.04 1.28 -0.52
C VAL A 24 -13.79 0.29 0.61
N THR A 25 -14.27 0.59 1.81
CA THR A 25 -14.13 -0.29 2.96
C THR A 25 -14.81 -1.62 2.72
N GLU A 26 -16.01 -1.60 2.16
CA GLU A 26 -16.78 -2.81 1.87
C GLU A 26 -16.07 -3.69 0.85
N GLU A 27 -15.52 -3.10 -0.21
CA GLU A 27 -14.77 -3.85 -1.22
C GLU A 27 -13.54 -4.54 -0.61
N ILE A 28 -12.84 -3.85 0.27
CA ILE A 28 -11.68 -4.43 0.96
C ILE A 28 -12.12 -5.60 1.85
N ALA A 29 -13.20 -5.41 2.61
CA ALA A 29 -13.70 -6.43 3.52
C ALA A 29 -14.14 -7.69 2.76
N VAL A 30 -14.82 -7.52 1.63
CA VAL A 30 -15.28 -8.64 0.81
C VAL A 30 -14.08 -9.42 0.25
N LEU A 31 -13.08 -8.71 -0.26
CA LEU A 31 -11.89 -9.38 -0.80
C LEU A 31 -11.08 -10.07 0.29
N LYS A 32 -11.01 -9.49 1.48
CA LYS A 32 -10.30 -10.15 2.59
C LYS A 32 -11.03 -11.44 3.00
N GLU A 33 -12.34 -11.43 3.00
CA GLU A 33 -13.12 -12.62 3.29
C GLU A 33 -12.85 -13.71 2.25
N ILE A 34 -12.83 -13.34 0.97
CA ILE A 34 -12.54 -14.27 -0.12
C ILE A 34 -11.09 -14.79 -0.02
N ALA A 35 -10.15 -13.92 0.34
CA ALA A 35 -8.74 -14.27 0.46
C ALA A 35 -8.49 -15.28 1.60
N GLY A 36 -9.34 -15.23 2.64
CA GLY A 36 -9.19 -16.14 3.77
C GLY A 36 -7.87 -15.95 4.49
N ASP A 37 -7.04 -16.99 4.52
CA ASP A 37 -5.74 -16.94 5.21
C ASP A 37 -4.64 -16.26 4.40
N LYS A 38 -4.92 -15.90 3.15
CA LYS A 38 -3.93 -15.25 2.30
C LYS A 38 -3.76 -13.78 2.70
N ILE A 39 -2.59 -13.24 2.41
CA ILE A 39 -2.30 -11.84 2.68
C ILE A 39 -2.96 -10.97 1.63
N LEU A 40 -3.74 -9.99 2.07
CA LEU A 40 -4.35 -8.99 1.18
C LEU A 40 -3.60 -7.68 1.30
N LYS A 41 -3.09 -7.18 0.17
CA LYS A 41 -2.45 -5.87 0.08
C LYS A 41 -3.34 -4.94 -0.72
N VAL A 42 -3.60 -3.76 -0.17
CA VAL A 42 -4.45 -2.77 -0.83
C VAL A 42 -3.56 -1.67 -1.39
N ILE A 43 -3.56 -1.53 -2.70
CA ILE A 43 -2.77 -0.53 -3.41
C ILE A 43 -3.61 0.73 -3.53
N VAL A 44 -3.15 1.82 -2.94
CA VAL A 44 -3.93 3.06 -2.90
C VAL A 44 -3.50 4.10 -3.95
N GLU A 45 -2.40 3.89 -4.65
CA GLU A 45 -1.86 4.80 -5.69
C GLU A 45 -1.79 6.25 -5.19
N THR A 46 -0.89 6.47 -4.26
CA THR A 46 -0.75 7.76 -3.58
C THR A 46 -0.57 8.94 -4.51
N CYS A 47 -0.01 8.73 -5.71
CA CYS A 47 0.21 9.82 -6.65
C CYS A 47 -1.08 10.49 -7.14
N TYR A 48 -2.22 9.83 -6.99
CA TYR A 48 -3.53 10.38 -7.41
C TYR A 48 -4.33 10.96 -6.26
N LEU A 49 -3.80 10.93 -5.03
CA LEU A 49 -4.56 11.22 -3.82
C LEU A 49 -4.09 12.50 -3.12
N THR A 50 -5.06 13.20 -2.50
CA THR A 50 -4.76 14.30 -1.58
C THR A 50 -4.38 13.71 -0.23
N GLU A 51 -3.82 14.55 0.65
CA GLU A 51 -3.45 14.10 2.00
C GLU A 51 -4.67 13.59 2.77
N GLU A 52 -5.79 14.32 2.69
CA GLU A 52 -7.02 13.90 3.36
C GLU A 52 -7.50 12.54 2.85
N GLU A 53 -7.45 12.34 1.54
CA GLU A 53 -7.84 11.06 0.94
C GLU A 53 -6.96 9.91 1.44
N LYS A 54 -5.66 10.17 1.55
CA LYS A 54 -4.72 9.15 2.08
C LYS A 54 -5.07 8.78 3.51
N ILE A 55 -5.39 9.75 4.35
CA ILE A 55 -5.76 9.52 5.75
C ILE A 55 -7.05 8.70 5.82
N ARG A 56 -8.06 9.08 5.04
CA ARG A 56 -9.34 8.35 5.02
C ARG A 56 -9.14 6.91 4.53
N LEU A 57 -8.26 6.70 3.56
CA LEU A 57 -7.98 5.36 3.07
C LEU A 57 -7.25 4.50 4.10
N CYS A 58 -6.41 5.08 4.94
CA CYS A 58 -5.83 4.33 6.06
C CYS A 58 -6.94 3.76 6.94
N GLU A 59 -7.98 4.54 7.21
CA GLU A 59 -9.13 4.06 7.97
C GLU A 59 -9.87 2.95 7.24
N CYS A 60 -10.09 3.10 5.93
CA CYS A 60 -10.77 2.08 5.12
C CYS A 60 -10.01 0.76 5.13
N VAL A 61 -8.70 0.82 4.92
CA VAL A 61 -7.85 -0.38 4.90
C VAL A 61 -7.87 -1.07 6.26
N THR A 62 -7.79 -0.30 7.32
CA THR A 62 -7.83 -0.84 8.69
C THR A 62 -9.15 -1.50 8.99
N LYS A 63 -10.26 -0.83 8.71
CA LYS A 63 -11.61 -1.37 8.95
C LYS A 63 -11.92 -2.56 8.07
N GLY A 64 -11.45 -2.55 6.84
CA GLY A 64 -11.67 -3.65 5.90
C GLY A 64 -10.88 -4.91 6.24
N GLY A 65 -9.89 -4.80 7.11
CA GLY A 65 -9.13 -5.96 7.59
C GLY A 65 -7.99 -6.40 6.69
N ALA A 66 -7.53 -5.56 5.78
CA ALA A 66 -6.39 -5.88 4.92
C ALA A 66 -5.12 -6.02 5.75
N ASP A 67 -4.17 -6.78 5.24
CA ASP A 67 -2.90 -7.04 5.92
C ASP A 67 -1.86 -5.98 5.64
N TYR A 68 -1.91 -5.37 4.45
CA TYR A 68 -0.97 -4.33 4.02
C TYR A 68 -1.67 -3.18 3.32
N ILE A 69 -1.13 -1.99 3.51
CA ILE A 69 -1.41 -0.85 2.63
C ILE A 69 -0.16 -0.63 1.76
N LYS A 70 -0.35 -0.54 0.45
CA LYS A 70 0.75 -0.40 -0.51
C LYS A 70 0.60 0.93 -1.24
N THR A 71 1.70 1.66 -1.38
CA THR A 71 1.65 3.02 -1.94
C THR A 71 1.26 3.06 -3.41
N SER A 72 1.84 2.19 -4.23
CA SER A 72 1.76 2.35 -5.69
C SER A 72 1.88 1.02 -6.41
N THR A 73 1.36 0.98 -7.64
CA THR A 73 1.56 -0.16 -8.54
C THR A 73 2.95 -0.15 -9.17
N GLY A 74 3.58 1.01 -9.22
CA GLY A 74 4.84 1.21 -9.95
C GLY A 74 4.66 1.72 -11.36
N VAL A 75 3.40 1.83 -11.84
CA VAL A 75 3.10 2.32 -13.19
C VAL A 75 2.34 3.65 -13.18
N GLY A 76 2.11 4.23 -12.02
CA GLY A 76 1.50 5.55 -11.92
C GLY A 76 2.49 6.67 -12.21
N THR A 77 2.03 7.91 -12.07
CA THR A 77 2.86 9.10 -12.35
C THR A 77 3.98 9.29 -11.36
N ALA A 78 3.85 8.74 -10.16
CA ALA A 78 4.88 8.80 -9.12
C ALA A 78 4.79 7.54 -8.26
N GLY A 79 5.91 7.18 -7.65
CA GLY A 79 5.98 6.05 -6.74
C GLY A 79 5.85 6.47 -5.28
N ALA A 80 6.42 5.67 -4.39
CA ALA A 80 6.40 5.93 -2.96
C ALA A 80 7.15 7.22 -2.62
N SER A 81 6.69 7.89 -1.57
CA SER A 81 7.42 9.03 -0.99
C SER A 81 7.57 8.80 0.51
N LEU A 82 8.62 9.38 1.08
CA LEU A 82 8.85 9.27 2.53
C LEU A 82 7.71 9.91 3.31
N ALA A 83 7.15 11.01 2.81
CA ALA A 83 6.04 11.69 3.44
C ALA A 83 4.81 10.78 3.51
N ASP A 84 4.53 10.03 2.44
CA ASP A 84 3.40 9.11 2.41
C ASP A 84 3.56 7.98 3.41
N ILE A 85 4.77 7.43 3.53
CA ILE A 85 5.02 6.35 4.48
C ILE A 85 4.85 6.85 5.91
N ALA A 86 5.38 8.03 6.21
CA ALA A 86 5.22 8.62 7.54
C ALA A 86 3.74 8.88 7.85
N LEU A 87 2.99 9.36 6.87
CA LEU A 87 1.56 9.60 7.01
C LEU A 87 0.80 8.30 7.28
N PHE A 88 1.11 7.25 6.54
CA PHE A 88 0.48 5.95 6.74
C PHE A 88 0.79 5.40 8.13
N ARG A 89 2.06 5.47 8.54
CA ARG A 89 2.45 4.95 9.87
C ARG A 89 1.68 5.65 10.99
N LYS A 90 1.41 6.93 10.82
CA LYS A 90 0.69 7.71 11.80
C LYS A 90 -0.80 7.36 11.89
N HIS A 91 -1.41 6.99 10.76
CA HIS A 91 -2.88 6.84 10.68
C HIS A 91 -3.37 5.40 10.51
N ILE A 92 -2.49 4.47 10.14
CA ILE A 92 -2.90 3.08 9.90
C ILE A 92 -3.04 2.32 11.23
N GLY A 93 -3.92 1.31 11.24
CA GLY A 93 -4.10 0.46 12.42
C GLY A 93 -2.88 -0.41 12.71
N LYS A 94 -2.75 -0.87 13.95
CA LYS A 94 -1.60 -1.64 14.42
C LYS A 94 -1.38 -2.94 13.65
N ASN A 95 -2.45 -3.54 13.17
CA ASN A 95 -2.38 -4.84 12.52
C ASN A 95 -2.14 -4.74 11.02
N VAL A 96 -2.05 -3.52 10.48
CA VAL A 96 -1.83 -3.30 9.06
C VAL A 96 -0.37 -2.88 8.85
N LYS A 97 0.31 -3.55 7.94
CA LYS A 97 1.69 -3.24 7.58
C LYS A 97 1.74 -2.35 6.36
N ILE A 98 2.86 -1.71 6.14
CA ILE A 98 3.04 -0.75 5.05
C ILE A 98 4.06 -1.29 4.05
N LYS A 99 3.68 -1.32 2.77
CA LYS A 99 4.61 -1.65 1.70
C LYS A 99 4.84 -0.40 0.83
N ALA A 100 6.08 0.04 0.76
CA ALA A 100 6.47 1.13 -0.13
C ALA A 100 6.83 0.54 -1.49
N ALA A 101 6.27 1.06 -2.55
CA ALA A 101 6.49 0.54 -3.90
C ALA A 101 6.53 1.64 -4.95
N GLY A 102 7.27 1.40 -6.02
CA GLY A 102 7.42 2.33 -7.15
C GLY A 102 8.51 3.36 -6.91
N GLY A 103 9.39 3.52 -7.85
CA GLY A 103 10.42 4.56 -7.80
C GLY A 103 11.57 4.33 -6.82
N ILE A 104 11.58 3.20 -6.13
CA ILE A 104 12.65 2.88 -5.17
C ILE A 104 13.72 2.11 -5.92
N ARG A 105 14.93 2.67 -6.02
CA ARG A 105 15.95 2.12 -6.91
C ARG A 105 17.30 1.85 -6.25
N THR A 106 17.58 2.49 -5.12
CA THR A 106 18.88 2.36 -4.46
C THR A 106 18.72 1.78 -3.07
N ARG A 107 19.84 1.27 -2.52
CA ARG A 107 19.86 0.80 -1.13
C ARG A 107 19.51 1.95 -0.19
N GLU A 108 20.02 3.14 -0.48
CA GLU A 108 19.73 4.33 0.34
C GLU A 108 18.24 4.63 0.38
N ASP A 109 17.57 4.51 -0.78
CA ASP A 109 16.12 4.67 -0.85
C ASP A 109 15.44 3.63 0.01
N MET A 110 15.83 2.36 -0.09
CA MET A 110 15.23 1.29 0.67
C MET A 110 15.38 1.51 2.18
N GLU A 111 16.58 1.90 2.62
CA GLU A 111 16.83 2.18 4.01
C GLU A 111 16.02 3.36 4.52
N ALA A 112 15.88 4.41 3.70
CA ALA A 112 15.11 5.58 4.06
C ALA A 112 13.63 5.24 4.25
N PHE A 113 13.07 4.41 3.36
CA PHE A 113 11.67 4.01 3.47
C PHE A 113 11.43 3.10 4.67
N LEU A 114 12.34 2.19 4.95
CA LEU A 114 12.23 1.35 6.14
C LEU A 114 12.31 2.18 7.40
N THR A 115 13.21 3.15 7.46
CA THR A 115 13.35 4.06 8.60
C THR A 115 12.09 4.90 8.78
N ALA A 116 11.45 5.32 7.69
CA ALA A 116 10.22 6.12 7.75
C ALA A 116 9.03 5.31 8.26
N GLY A 117 9.10 3.98 8.25
CA GLY A 117 8.06 3.14 8.81
C GLY A 117 7.51 2.06 7.89
N ALA A 118 8.06 1.89 6.70
CA ALA A 118 7.64 0.80 5.81
C ALA A 118 8.08 -0.54 6.38
N ASP A 119 7.21 -1.53 6.29
CA ASP A 119 7.51 -2.90 6.73
C ASP A 119 8.10 -3.73 5.60
N ARG A 120 7.75 -3.41 4.35
CA ARG A 120 8.26 -4.07 3.15
C ARG A 120 8.48 -3.06 2.04
N ILE A 121 9.34 -3.42 1.10
CA ILE A 121 9.65 -2.58 -0.06
C ILE A 121 9.47 -3.40 -1.33
N GLY A 122 8.77 -2.83 -2.30
CA GLY A 122 8.66 -3.36 -3.65
C GLY A 122 9.38 -2.43 -4.61
N ALA A 123 10.52 -2.86 -5.14
CA ALA A 123 11.32 -2.06 -6.06
C ALA A 123 11.81 -2.95 -7.19
N SER A 124 11.70 -2.46 -8.42
CA SER A 124 12.12 -3.23 -9.59
C SER A 124 13.60 -3.57 -9.60
N GLY A 125 14.41 -2.75 -8.94
CA GLY A 125 15.85 -2.97 -8.84
C GLY A 125 16.30 -3.61 -7.55
N ALA A 126 15.37 -4.06 -6.70
CA ALA A 126 15.70 -4.52 -5.35
C ALA A 126 16.72 -5.64 -5.32
N ILE A 127 16.55 -6.65 -6.18
CA ILE A 127 17.46 -7.78 -6.21
C ILE A 127 18.88 -7.33 -6.58
N ARG A 128 18.99 -6.48 -7.60
CA ARG A 128 20.30 -5.97 -8.02
C ARG A 128 21.00 -5.21 -6.91
N VAL A 129 20.25 -4.36 -6.21
CA VAL A 129 20.80 -3.56 -5.11
C VAL A 129 21.29 -4.45 -3.99
N LEU A 130 20.49 -5.46 -3.61
CA LEU A 130 20.82 -6.35 -2.51
C LEU A 130 22.05 -7.22 -2.79
N TYR A 131 22.26 -7.59 -4.05
CA TYR A 131 23.39 -8.44 -4.43
C TYR A 131 24.56 -7.68 -5.05
N GLY A 132 24.51 -6.36 -5.04
CA GLY A 132 25.62 -5.52 -5.48
C GLY A 132 25.79 -5.40 -7.00
N GLU A 133 24.78 -5.69 -7.74
CA GLU A 133 24.85 -5.58 -9.21
C GLU A 133 24.62 -4.19 -9.73
#